data_701d1c33d773c4b9516cd13eb3f5ad91
#
_entry.id   701d1c33d773c4b9516cd13eb3f5ad91
#
_cell.length_a   1.000
_cell.length_b   1.000
_cell.length_c   1.000
_cell.angle_alpha   90.00
_cell.angle_beta   90.00
_cell.angle_gamma   90.00
#
_symmetry.space_group_name_H-M   'P 1'
#
loop_
_entity.id
_entity.type
_entity.pdbx_description
1 polymer ?
#
loop_
_entity_poly.entity_id
_entity_poly.type
_entity_poly.pdbx_seq_one_letter_code
_entity_poly.pdbx_strand_id
1 'polypeptide(L)'
;IQYSEPITIQKGIDALAKTDKALANGRKLNAPVKKIRALDFDDTVGVTKSNVLYTMPDGKTGKIDAATFAKEAGNMEKLGAEWDFSEFSKVVEGKKGPLFEVMKTIFDKRGGEDLFILTARPSDAAGPIKEFLESLGVNIPIENITGLGNGSPEAKAGWIMGKAAEGYNDFYFADDHIGNVKAVKEVLSQLDVKSKVQQAKFSKAKTFDTIVNDMIKDSAGIETYKEYSAARAKTLGANKGRFNFLIPASAEDFTGLLYKMLGKGKKGDAQMAFLKTNLLDTYDRAESAVTQAKISAANDFKALKTELKTLPTSLSVPTGIGGFTYSHAVRTAIWTAQGMDIPGLSKKDIKELNDFVQNDPELRVFANELIKIQKG
;
A
#
# COMPACT_ATOMS: atom_id res chain seq x y z
N ILE A 1 5.09 -30.77 -2.38
CA ILE A 1 5.57 -29.58 -1.68
C ILE A 1 6.43 -28.86 -2.70
N GLN A 2 5.82 -28.03 -3.56
CA GLN A 2 6.59 -26.98 -4.18
C GLN A 2 6.97 -26.04 -3.04
N TYR A 3 8.19 -26.22 -2.55
CA TYR A 3 8.83 -25.16 -1.80
C TYR A 3 8.74 -23.94 -2.70
N SER A 4 8.06 -22.88 -2.21
CA SER A 4 8.34 -21.55 -2.74
C SER A 4 9.86 -21.51 -2.93
N GLU A 5 10.34 -21.24 -4.14
CA GLU A 5 11.79 -21.23 -4.41
C GLU A 5 12.48 -20.53 -3.26
N PRO A 6 13.55 -21.11 -2.70
CA PRO A 6 14.24 -20.46 -1.59
C PRO A 6 14.56 -19.05 -2.06
N ILE A 7 14.00 -18.06 -1.34
CA ILE A 7 14.28 -16.66 -1.64
C ILE A 7 15.77 -16.53 -1.58
N THR A 8 16.41 -16.33 -2.74
CA THR A 8 17.85 -16.15 -2.76
C THR A 8 18.15 -14.91 -1.93
N ILE A 9 19.26 -14.91 -1.23
CA ILE A 9 19.77 -13.80 -0.43
C ILE A 9 19.71 -12.49 -1.22
N GLN A 10 20.04 -12.54 -2.51
CA GLN A 10 19.99 -11.38 -3.38
C GLN A 10 18.54 -10.85 -3.51
N LYS A 11 17.54 -11.71 -3.65
CA LYS A 11 16.12 -11.29 -3.69
C LYS A 11 15.70 -10.60 -2.38
N GLY A 12 16.20 -11.07 -1.23
CA GLY A 12 15.94 -10.43 0.07
C GLY A 12 16.59 -9.05 0.19
N ILE A 13 17.84 -8.91 -0.24
CA ILE A 13 18.55 -7.63 -0.27
C ILE A 13 17.83 -6.63 -1.20
N ASP A 14 17.42 -7.09 -2.37
CA ASP A 14 16.69 -6.27 -3.35
C ASP A 14 15.32 -5.84 -2.81
N ALA A 15 14.64 -6.70 -2.06
CA ALA A 15 13.37 -6.36 -1.41
C ALA A 15 13.54 -5.24 -0.37
N LEU A 16 14.58 -5.32 0.48
CA LEU A 16 14.90 -4.27 1.45
C LEU A 16 15.23 -2.95 0.75
N ALA A 17 16.09 -2.98 -0.27
CA ALA A 17 16.45 -1.79 -1.04
C ALA A 17 15.23 -1.17 -1.74
N LYS A 18 14.33 -2.00 -2.27
CA LYS A 18 13.08 -1.55 -2.90
C LYS A 18 12.17 -0.86 -1.87
N THR A 19 12.05 -1.39 -0.68
CA THR A 19 11.21 -0.80 0.38
C THR A 19 11.79 0.53 0.87
N ASP A 20 13.12 0.63 1.08
CA ASP A 20 13.79 1.90 1.41
C ASP A 20 13.51 2.97 0.35
N LYS A 21 13.64 2.61 -0.91
CA LYS A 21 13.41 3.52 -2.04
C LYS A 21 11.95 3.95 -2.14
N ALA A 22 11.00 3.05 -1.89
CA ALA A 22 9.57 3.35 -1.87
C ALA A 22 9.22 4.35 -0.77
N LEU A 23 9.74 4.15 0.45
CA LEU A 23 9.57 5.06 1.58
C LEU A 23 10.18 6.44 1.30
N ALA A 24 11.41 6.48 0.75
CA ALA A 24 12.08 7.73 0.41
C ALA A 24 11.29 8.52 -0.65
N ASN A 25 10.74 7.84 -1.66
CA ASN A 25 9.94 8.47 -2.70
C ASN A 25 8.57 8.95 -2.17
N GLY A 26 7.90 8.14 -1.34
CA GLY A 26 6.60 8.48 -0.77
C GLY A 26 6.64 9.73 0.11
N ARG A 27 7.73 9.90 0.86
CA ARG A 27 7.94 11.01 1.81
C ARG A 27 8.68 12.21 1.22
N LYS A 28 8.99 12.20 -0.06
CA LYS A 28 9.73 13.27 -0.72
C LYS A 28 8.85 14.51 -0.90
N LEU A 29 9.17 15.57 -0.18
CA LEU A 29 8.52 16.88 -0.36
C LEU A 29 8.77 17.42 -1.77
N ASN A 30 7.74 18.02 -2.37
CA ASN A 30 7.79 18.59 -3.73
C ASN A 30 8.06 17.56 -4.85
N ALA A 31 7.84 16.25 -4.60
CA ALA A 31 7.88 15.27 -5.67
C ALA A 31 6.75 15.53 -6.68
N PRO A 32 7.02 15.45 -8.00
CA PRO A 32 5.97 15.49 -9.01
C PRO A 32 4.92 14.41 -8.75
N VAL A 33 3.64 14.71 -8.98
CA VAL A 33 2.58 13.71 -8.82
C VAL A 33 2.64 12.73 -9.98
N LYS A 34 3.05 11.49 -9.70
CA LYS A 34 3.05 10.37 -10.63
C LYS A 34 1.92 9.41 -10.27
N LYS A 35 0.93 9.32 -11.15
CA LYS A 35 -0.33 8.60 -10.91
C LYS A 35 -0.26 7.16 -11.38
N ILE A 36 -0.95 6.27 -10.66
CA ILE A 36 -1.15 4.89 -11.07
C ILE A 36 -2.56 4.42 -10.69
N ARG A 37 -3.23 3.73 -11.62
CA ARG A 37 -4.56 3.17 -11.49
C ARG A 37 -4.46 1.69 -11.79
N ALA A 38 -4.28 0.87 -10.77
CA ALA A 38 -4.14 -0.57 -10.90
C ALA A 38 -5.46 -1.26 -10.54
N LEU A 39 -5.96 -2.07 -11.43
CA LEU A 39 -7.16 -2.88 -11.22
C LEU A 39 -6.81 -4.35 -11.41
N ASP A 40 -7.37 -5.20 -10.58
CA ASP A 40 -7.37 -6.63 -10.82
C ASP A 40 -8.20 -6.99 -12.06
N PHE A 41 -7.95 -8.15 -12.65
CA PHE A 41 -8.67 -8.58 -13.84
C PHE A 41 -9.90 -9.42 -13.49
N ASP A 42 -9.71 -10.58 -12.86
CA ASP A 42 -10.79 -11.54 -12.61
C ASP A 42 -11.78 -11.01 -11.57
N ASP A 43 -13.07 -11.17 -11.85
CA ASP A 43 -14.19 -10.68 -11.03
C ASP A 43 -14.11 -9.18 -10.67
N THR A 44 -13.18 -8.45 -11.27
CA THR A 44 -12.98 -7.00 -11.14
C THR A 44 -13.25 -6.29 -12.45
N VAL A 45 -12.39 -6.41 -13.44
CA VAL A 45 -12.53 -5.80 -14.77
C VAL A 45 -13.17 -6.76 -15.77
N GLY A 46 -12.85 -8.04 -15.68
CA GLY A 46 -13.39 -9.10 -16.49
C GLY A 46 -14.01 -10.21 -15.63
N VAL A 47 -15.01 -10.88 -16.15
CA VAL A 47 -15.52 -12.16 -15.63
C VAL A 47 -15.30 -13.19 -16.72
N THR A 48 -14.59 -14.25 -16.42
CA THR A 48 -14.22 -15.29 -17.40
C THR A 48 -14.65 -16.67 -16.95
N LYS A 49 -14.69 -17.60 -17.87
CA LYS A 49 -14.85 -19.04 -17.56
C LYS A 49 -13.52 -19.80 -17.62
N SER A 50 -12.42 -19.09 -17.57
CA SER A 50 -11.09 -19.68 -17.49
C SER A 50 -10.90 -20.38 -16.14
N ASN A 51 -10.41 -21.61 -16.16
CA ASN A 51 -10.20 -22.39 -14.95
C ASN A 51 -8.71 -22.66 -14.74
N VAL A 52 -8.33 -22.90 -13.49
CA VAL A 52 -7.07 -23.52 -13.13
C VAL A 52 -7.31 -25.02 -13.08
N LEU A 53 -6.53 -25.78 -13.83
CA LEU A 53 -6.57 -27.23 -13.82
C LEU A 53 -5.65 -27.75 -12.72
N TYR A 54 -5.97 -28.89 -12.14
CA TYR A 54 -5.12 -29.52 -11.13
C TYR A 54 -5.09 -31.03 -11.23
N THR A 55 -4.00 -31.61 -10.75
CA THR A 55 -3.83 -33.06 -10.58
C THR A 55 -3.43 -33.35 -9.13
N MET A 56 -4.18 -34.21 -8.46
CA MET A 56 -3.87 -34.67 -7.11
C MET A 56 -2.85 -35.82 -7.14
N PRO A 57 -2.12 -36.10 -6.04
CA PRO A 57 -1.15 -37.22 -5.99
C PRO A 57 -1.76 -38.59 -6.25
N ASP A 58 -3.05 -38.77 -6.06
CA ASP A 58 -3.78 -40.00 -6.37
C ASP A 58 -4.17 -40.11 -7.86
N GLY A 59 -3.72 -39.15 -8.70
CA GLY A 59 -4.00 -39.12 -10.14
C GLY A 59 -5.36 -38.50 -10.51
N LYS A 60 -6.16 -38.03 -9.54
CA LYS A 60 -7.42 -37.33 -9.84
C LYS A 60 -7.14 -35.97 -10.39
N THR A 61 -7.73 -35.65 -11.52
CA THR A 61 -7.69 -34.33 -12.16
C THR A 61 -9.00 -33.59 -11.93
N GLY A 62 -8.93 -32.25 -11.91
CA GLY A 62 -10.10 -31.40 -11.81
C GLY A 62 -9.81 -30.00 -12.30
N LYS A 63 -10.80 -29.13 -12.16
CA LYS A 63 -10.69 -27.70 -12.48
C LYS A 63 -11.41 -26.84 -11.47
N ILE A 64 -10.88 -25.69 -11.19
CA ILE A 64 -11.47 -24.67 -10.30
C ILE A 64 -11.40 -23.29 -10.96
N ASP A 65 -12.38 -22.46 -10.65
CA ASP A 65 -12.39 -21.07 -11.10
C ASP A 65 -11.40 -20.19 -10.30
N ALA A 66 -11.22 -18.96 -10.76
CA ALA A 66 -10.29 -17.99 -10.14
C ALA A 66 -10.61 -17.74 -8.66
N ALA A 67 -11.89 -17.59 -8.30
CA ALA A 67 -12.32 -17.31 -6.93
C ALA A 67 -12.04 -18.51 -6.00
N THR A 68 -12.31 -19.72 -6.47
CA THR A 68 -12.02 -20.97 -5.74
C THR A 68 -10.50 -21.18 -5.62
N PHE A 69 -9.75 -20.90 -6.68
CA PHE A 69 -8.29 -20.98 -6.65
C PHE A 69 -7.70 -20.04 -5.61
N ALA A 70 -8.11 -18.76 -5.61
CA ALA A 70 -7.65 -17.79 -4.63
C ALA A 70 -7.93 -18.20 -3.17
N LYS A 71 -8.99 -18.98 -2.94
CA LYS A 71 -9.41 -19.42 -1.61
C LYS A 71 -8.79 -20.74 -1.18
N GLU A 72 -8.69 -21.70 -2.08
CA GLU A 72 -8.38 -23.10 -1.74
C GLU A 72 -6.97 -23.54 -2.18
N ALA A 73 -6.26 -22.76 -3.02
CA ALA A 73 -4.96 -23.16 -3.56
C ALA A 73 -3.97 -23.58 -2.47
N GLY A 74 -3.82 -22.79 -1.41
CA GLY A 74 -2.90 -23.10 -0.32
C GLY A 74 -3.25 -24.38 0.46
N ASN A 75 -4.51 -24.77 0.51
CA ASN A 75 -4.94 -26.03 1.12
C ASN A 75 -4.67 -27.22 0.20
N MET A 76 -4.95 -27.05 -1.08
CA MET A 76 -4.74 -28.11 -2.09
C MET A 76 -3.24 -28.36 -2.33
N GLU A 77 -2.41 -27.33 -2.32
CA GLU A 77 -0.94 -27.45 -2.36
C GLU A 77 -0.39 -28.28 -1.20
N LYS A 78 -0.89 -28.06 0.02
CA LYS A 78 -0.51 -28.87 1.19
C LYS A 78 -0.90 -30.34 1.04
N LEU A 79 -1.91 -30.64 0.23
CA LEU A 79 -2.34 -31.98 -0.11
C LEU A 79 -1.60 -32.54 -1.34
N GLY A 80 -0.67 -31.78 -1.91
CA GLY A 80 0.18 -32.21 -3.03
C GLY A 80 -0.45 -32.01 -4.41
N ALA A 81 -1.39 -31.05 -4.55
CA ALA A 81 -1.95 -30.72 -5.87
C ALA A 81 -0.88 -30.09 -6.79
N GLU A 82 -0.82 -30.56 -8.03
CA GLU A 82 -0.06 -29.95 -9.11
C GLU A 82 -1.00 -29.11 -9.97
N TRP A 83 -0.58 -27.88 -10.33
CA TRP A 83 -1.38 -26.91 -11.06
C TRP A 83 -1.02 -26.86 -12.53
N ASP A 84 -2.04 -26.79 -13.40
CA ASP A 84 -1.91 -26.46 -14.81
C ASP A 84 -2.70 -25.20 -15.13
N PHE A 85 -1.99 -24.14 -15.51
CA PHE A 85 -2.54 -22.81 -15.83
C PHE A 85 -2.79 -22.61 -17.33
N SER A 86 -2.73 -23.66 -18.16
CA SER A 86 -2.86 -23.54 -19.62
C SER A 86 -4.19 -22.96 -20.08
N GLU A 87 -5.29 -23.21 -19.37
CA GLU A 87 -6.59 -22.59 -19.60
C GLU A 87 -6.67 -21.18 -18.96
N PHE A 88 -6.00 -21.00 -17.83
CA PHE A 88 -6.01 -19.75 -17.08
C PHE A 88 -5.16 -18.63 -17.72
N SER A 89 -4.25 -19.00 -18.61
CA SER A 89 -3.53 -18.05 -19.48
C SER A 89 -4.42 -17.42 -20.56
N LYS A 90 -5.65 -17.91 -20.77
CA LYS A 90 -6.57 -17.45 -21.81
C LYS A 90 -7.76 -16.72 -21.20
N VAL A 91 -8.41 -15.86 -22.00
CA VAL A 91 -9.68 -15.23 -21.61
C VAL A 91 -10.82 -16.01 -22.29
N VAL A 92 -11.37 -16.99 -21.57
CA VAL A 92 -12.45 -17.85 -22.07
C VAL A 92 -13.81 -17.24 -21.75
N GLU A 93 -14.65 -17.03 -22.78
CA GLU A 93 -15.98 -16.43 -22.64
C GLU A 93 -16.01 -15.15 -21.77
N GLY A 94 -15.05 -14.26 -22.00
CA GLY A 94 -14.88 -13.04 -21.22
C GLY A 94 -16.09 -12.10 -21.30
N LYS A 95 -16.53 -11.60 -20.16
CA LYS A 95 -17.58 -10.59 -20.01
C LYS A 95 -17.07 -9.42 -19.18
N LYS A 96 -17.71 -8.26 -19.30
CA LYS A 96 -17.41 -7.10 -18.47
C LYS A 96 -17.62 -7.41 -16.99
N GLY A 97 -16.61 -7.14 -16.17
CA GLY A 97 -16.68 -7.22 -14.72
C GLY A 97 -17.32 -5.99 -14.09
N PRO A 98 -17.49 -5.99 -12.75
CA PRO A 98 -18.19 -4.91 -12.03
C PRO A 98 -17.54 -3.55 -12.15
N LEU A 99 -16.23 -3.48 -12.40
CA LEU A 99 -15.48 -2.23 -12.51
C LEU A 99 -15.01 -1.91 -13.94
N PHE A 100 -15.48 -2.66 -14.95
CA PHE A 100 -15.12 -2.40 -16.33
C PHE A 100 -15.47 -0.98 -16.78
N GLU A 101 -16.69 -0.52 -16.53
CA GLU A 101 -17.14 0.82 -16.95
C GLU A 101 -16.35 1.92 -16.23
N VAL A 102 -15.89 1.66 -15.03
CA VAL A 102 -15.01 2.56 -14.30
C VAL A 102 -13.64 2.64 -14.95
N MET A 103 -13.04 1.49 -15.23
CA MET A 103 -11.78 1.43 -15.97
C MET A 103 -11.88 2.15 -17.30
N LYS A 104 -12.95 1.89 -18.06
CA LYS A 104 -13.23 2.57 -19.33
C LYS A 104 -13.36 4.08 -19.16
N THR A 105 -14.04 4.54 -18.12
CA THR A 105 -14.16 5.97 -17.80
C THR A 105 -12.80 6.61 -17.52
N ILE A 106 -11.91 5.91 -16.80
CA ILE A 106 -10.54 6.36 -16.57
C ILE A 106 -9.78 6.44 -17.88
N PHE A 107 -9.86 5.39 -18.70
CA PHE A 107 -9.21 5.32 -20.00
C PHE A 107 -9.68 6.45 -20.94
N ASP A 108 -10.99 6.65 -21.08
CA ASP A 108 -11.57 7.66 -21.96
C ASP A 108 -11.15 9.09 -21.55
N LYS A 109 -10.94 9.34 -20.26
CA LYS A 109 -10.56 10.66 -19.75
C LYS A 109 -9.05 10.91 -19.70
N ARG A 110 -8.22 9.88 -19.64
CA ARG A 110 -6.81 10.01 -19.33
C ARG A 110 -5.86 9.19 -20.22
N GLY A 111 -6.43 8.36 -21.10
CA GLY A 111 -5.65 7.38 -21.85
C GLY A 111 -5.22 6.19 -20.99
N GLY A 112 -4.34 5.36 -21.56
CA GLY A 112 -3.90 4.10 -20.97
C GLY A 112 -2.59 4.17 -20.19
N GLU A 113 -1.89 5.31 -20.18
CA GLU A 113 -0.52 5.42 -19.68
C GLU A 113 -0.39 5.17 -18.16
N ASP A 114 -1.35 5.64 -17.37
CA ASP A 114 -1.38 5.46 -15.92
C ASP A 114 -2.37 4.36 -15.46
N LEU A 115 -2.89 3.58 -16.41
CA LEU A 115 -3.83 2.48 -16.17
C LEU A 115 -3.15 1.13 -16.28
N PHE A 116 -3.26 0.32 -15.24
CA PHE A 116 -2.59 -0.97 -15.11
C PHE A 116 -3.59 -2.08 -14.77
N ILE A 117 -3.35 -3.25 -15.32
CA ILE A 117 -3.99 -4.50 -14.89
C ILE A 117 -2.98 -5.32 -14.11
N LEU A 118 -3.37 -5.72 -12.91
CA LEU A 118 -2.55 -6.53 -12.01
C LEU A 118 -3.31 -7.79 -11.61
N THR A 119 -2.99 -8.91 -12.22
CA THR A 119 -3.71 -10.17 -12.02
C THR A 119 -2.84 -11.26 -11.40
N ALA A 120 -3.48 -12.20 -10.71
CA ALA A 120 -2.85 -13.43 -10.22
C ALA A 120 -2.50 -14.42 -11.34
N ARG A 121 -3.06 -14.22 -12.54
CA ARG A 121 -2.77 -15.06 -13.71
C ARG A 121 -1.28 -15.05 -14.04
N PRO A 122 -0.77 -16.06 -14.77
CA PRO A 122 0.61 -16.06 -15.23
C PRO A 122 0.87 -14.94 -16.26
N SER A 123 2.14 -14.64 -16.51
CA SER A 123 2.57 -13.50 -17.35
C SER A 123 2.11 -13.62 -18.81
N ASP A 124 1.95 -14.83 -19.34
CA ASP A 124 1.48 -15.11 -20.70
C ASP A 124 -0.02 -14.79 -20.89
N ALA A 125 -0.76 -14.58 -19.81
CA ALA A 125 -2.14 -14.05 -19.88
C ALA A 125 -2.23 -12.59 -20.35
N ALA A 126 -1.13 -11.83 -20.35
CA ALA A 126 -1.13 -10.42 -20.69
C ALA A 126 -1.63 -10.15 -22.11
N GLY A 127 -1.22 -10.94 -23.10
CA GLY A 127 -1.69 -10.85 -24.48
C GLY A 127 -3.20 -11.05 -24.61
N PRO A 128 -3.75 -12.21 -24.19
CA PRO A 128 -5.19 -12.47 -24.19
C PRO A 128 -6.03 -11.45 -23.41
N ILE A 129 -5.53 -10.93 -22.28
CA ILE A 129 -6.20 -9.85 -21.54
C ILE A 129 -6.22 -8.57 -22.37
N LYS A 130 -5.11 -8.20 -23.01
CA LYS A 130 -5.04 -7.04 -23.89
C LYS A 130 -6.05 -7.15 -25.04
N GLU A 131 -6.09 -8.27 -25.75
CA GLU A 131 -7.03 -8.52 -26.83
C GLU A 131 -8.49 -8.41 -26.37
N PHE A 132 -8.80 -8.95 -25.20
CA PHE A 132 -10.13 -8.81 -24.61
C PHE A 132 -10.49 -7.35 -24.33
N LEU A 133 -9.59 -6.58 -23.73
CA LEU A 133 -9.81 -5.16 -23.44
C LEU A 133 -9.96 -4.33 -24.71
N GLU A 134 -9.13 -4.58 -25.72
CA GLU A 134 -9.21 -3.93 -27.04
C GLU A 134 -10.53 -4.21 -27.74
N SER A 135 -11.03 -5.45 -27.65
CA SER A 135 -12.35 -5.81 -28.23
C SER A 135 -13.51 -5.02 -27.60
N LEU A 136 -13.30 -4.50 -26.39
CA LEU A 136 -14.25 -3.66 -25.64
C LEU A 136 -13.91 -2.15 -25.72
N GLY A 137 -12.96 -1.76 -26.58
CA GLY A 137 -12.58 -0.37 -26.83
C GLY A 137 -11.69 0.24 -25.74
N VAL A 138 -10.88 -0.59 -25.06
CA VAL A 138 -9.87 -0.13 -24.10
C VAL A 138 -8.50 -0.65 -24.52
N ASN A 139 -7.68 0.23 -25.09
CA ASN A 139 -6.32 -0.09 -25.52
C ASN A 139 -5.30 0.48 -24.54
N ILE A 140 -4.71 -0.39 -23.72
CA ILE A 140 -3.62 -0.04 -22.77
C ILE A 140 -2.31 -0.67 -23.24
N PRO A 141 -1.15 -0.06 -22.92
CA PRO A 141 0.16 -0.66 -23.19
C PRO A 141 0.27 -2.06 -22.60
N ILE A 142 0.87 -3.00 -23.33
CA ILE A 142 1.00 -4.38 -22.84
C ILE A 142 1.86 -4.46 -21.58
N GLU A 143 2.85 -3.59 -21.44
CA GLU A 143 3.70 -3.44 -20.26
C GLU A 143 2.93 -3.00 -19.00
N ASN A 144 1.73 -2.47 -19.18
CA ASN A 144 0.82 -2.12 -18.08
C ASN A 144 -0.09 -3.30 -17.66
N ILE A 145 0.05 -4.46 -18.29
CA ILE A 145 -0.67 -5.69 -17.91
C ILE A 145 0.33 -6.65 -17.26
N THR A 146 0.20 -6.85 -15.96
CA THR A 146 1.11 -7.70 -15.19
C THR A 146 0.39 -8.93 -14.68
N GLY A 147 0.78 -10.11 -15.18
CA GLY A 147 0.43 -11.39 -14.61
C GLY A 147 1.50 -11.81 -13.61
N LEU A 148 1.10 -12.01 -12.36
CA LEU A 148 2.04 -12.33 -11.27
C LEU A 148 2.37 -13.82 -11.18
N GLY A 149 1.52 -14.69 -11.75
CA GLY A 149 1.62 -16.15 -11.54
C GLY A 149 1.48 -16.55 -10.07
N ASN A 150 0.90 -15.68 -9.26
CA ASN A 150 0.81 -15.82 -7.82
C ASN A 150 -0.43 -15.09 -7.29
N GLY A 151 -1.30 -15.82 -6.61
CA GLY A 151 -2.55 -15.29 -6.04
C GLY A 151 -2.42 -14.73 -4.63
N SER A 152 -1.21 -14.73 -4.03
CA SER A 152 -1.04 -14.24 -2.66
C SER A 152 -1.22 -12.72 -2.55
N PRO A 153 -1.82 -12.23 -1.46
CA PRO A 153 -1.93 -10.79 -1.19
C PRO A 153 -0.57 -10.08 -1.16
N GLU A 154 0.46 -10.76 -0.70
CA GLU A 154 1.83 -10.26 -0.59
C GLU A 154 2.44 -10.00 -1.98
N ALA A 155 2.12 -10.80 -2.98
CA ALA A 155 2.60 -10.60 -4.35
C ALA A 155 2.07 -9.28 -4.93
N LYS A 156 0.77 -8.99 -4.75
CA LYS A 156 0.17 -7.72 -5.19
C LYS A 156 0.70 -6.53 -4.39
N ALA A 157 0.84 -6.67 -3.07
CA ALA A 157 1.44 -5.66 -2.20
C ALA A 157 2.90 -5.37 -2.60
N GLY A 158 3.68 -6.41 -2.90
CA GLY A 158 5.06 -6.29 -3.38
C GLY A 158 5.18 -5.57 -4.72
N TRP A 159 4.25 -5.80 -5.65
CA TRP A 159 4.19 -5.08 -6.92
C TRP A 159 3.89 -3.58 -6.69
N ILE A 160 2.92 -3.25 -5.85
CA ILE A 160 2.59 -1.86 -5.47
C ILE A 160 3.79 -1.17 -4.81
N MET A 161 4.51 -1.86 -3.92
CA MET A 161 5.76 -1.37 -3.32
C MET A 161 6.80 -1.05 -4.40
N GLY A 162 6.91 -1.92 -5.42
CA GLY A 162 7.77 -1.71 -6.58
C GLY A 162 7.43 -0.42 -7.33
N LYS A 163 6.14 -0.18 -7.57
CA LYS A 163 5.69 1.05 -8.25
C LYS A 163 5.96 2.30 -7.41
N ALA A 164 5.81 2.24 -6.10
CA ALA A 164 6.23 3.34 -5.21
C ALA A 164 7.75 3.59 -5.28
N ALA A 165 8.56 2.54 -5.36
CA ALA A 165 10.00 2.66 -5.58
C ALA A 165 10.38 3.25 -6.96
N GLU A 166 9.49 3.15 -7.96
CA GLU A 166 9.60 3.82 -9.26
C GLU A 166 9.13 5.29 -9.23
N GLY A 167 8.69 5.78 -8.06
CA GLY A 167 8.28 7.17 -7.83
C GLY A 167 6.80 7.44 -8.01
N TYR A 168 5.96 6.41 -8.19
CA TYR A 168 4.51 6.61 -8.15
C TYR A 168 4.08 6.99 -6.74
N ASN A 169 3.21 8.01 -6.62
CA ASN A 169 2.80 8.60 -5.34
C ASN A 169 1.31 8.99 -5.27
N ASP A 170 0.52 8.68 -6.30
CA ASP A 170 -0.94 8.84 -6.33
C ASP A 170 -1.55 7.52 -6.83
N PHE A 171 -1.94 6.66 -5.89
CA PHE A 171 -2.41 5.31 -6.14
C PHE A 171 -3.92 5.20 -6.11
N TYR A 172 -4.47 4.48 -7.08
CA TYR A 172 -5.76 3.85 -6.99
C TYR A 172 -5.61 2.36 -7.24
N PHE A 173 -6.15 1.54 -6.34
CA PHE A 173 -6.14 0.09 -6.46
C PHE A 173 -7.54 -0.47 -6.23
N ALA A 174 -7.96 -1.41 -7.07
CA ALA A 174 -9.22 -2.11 -6.92
C ALA A 174 -9.07 -3.61 -7.21
N ASP A 175 -9.69 -4.43 -6.36
CA ASP A 175 -9.59 -5.89 -6.39
C ASP A 175 -10.86 -6.47 -5.75
N ASP A 176 -11.37 -7.60 -6.20
CA ASP A 176 -12.54 -8.26 -5.61
C ASP A 176 -12.18 -8.98 -4.32
N HIS A 177 -10.96 -9.51 -4.22
CA HIS A 177 -10.49 -10.28 -3.09
C HIS A 177 -10.08 -9.39 -1.92
N ILE A 178 -10.78 -9.52 -0.78
CA ILE A 178 -10.57 -8.66 0.41
C ILE A 178 -9.16 -8.77 1.00
N GLY A 179 -8.47 -9.91 0.86
CA GLY A 179 -7.09 -10.10 1.30
C GLY A 179 -6.13 -9.17 0.55
N ASN A 180 -6.25 -9.10 -0.78
CA ASN A 180 -5.46 -8.21 -1.64
C ASN A 180 -5.69 -6.74 -1.28
N VAL A 181 -6.99 -6.37 -1.11
CA VAL A 181 -7.38 -5.01 -0.70
C VAL A 181 -6.74 -4.61 0.63
N LYS A 182 -6.75 -5.51 1.62
CA LYS A 182 -6.15 -5.24 2.94
C LYS A 182 -4.63 -5.10 2.84
N ALA A 183 -3.94 -6.04 2.20
CA ALA A 183 -2.48 -6.01 2.07
C ALA A 183 -1.98 -4.76 1.32
N VAL A 184 -2.62 -4.41 0.20
CA VAL A 184 -2.26 -3.20 -0.55
C VAL A 184 -2.57 -1.93 0.24
N LYS A 185 -3.71 -1.87 0.93
CA LYS A 185 -4.06 -0.72 1.77
C LYS A 185 -3.05 -0.51 2.88
N GLU A 186 -2.60 -1.58 3.52
CA GLU A 186 -1.60 -1.55 4.58
C GLU A 186 -0.27 -0.97 4.07
N VAL A 187 0.27 -1.52 2.98
CA VAL A 187 1.50 -1.00 2.36
C VAL A 187 1.38 0.47 2.00
N LEU A 188 0.31 0.88 1.32
CA LEU A 188 0.13 2.28 0.91
C LEU A 188 -0.04 3.23 2.09
N SER A 189 -0.64 2.78 3.20
CA SER A 189 -0.77 3.59 4.42
C SER A 189 0.59 3.86 5.08
N GLN A 190 1.52 2.92 5.00
CA GLN A 190 2.87 3.04 5.57
C GLN A 190 3.79 3.92 4.72
N LEU A 191 3.56 3.96 3.39
CA LEU A 191 4.36 4.76 2.46
C LEU A 191 4.06 6.26 2.51
N ASP A 192 2.99 6.67 3.22
CA ASP A 192 2.52 8.06 3.29
C ASP A 192 2.29 8.70 1.91
N VAL A 193 1.73 7.92 1.00
CA VAL A 193 1.37 8.36 -0.36
C VAL A 193 -0.13 8.60 -0.48
N LYS A 194 -0.52 9.44 -1.44
CA LYS A 194 -1.93 9.56 -1.80
C LYS A 194 -2.44 8.22 -2.32
N SER A 195 -3.47 7.67 -1.65
CA SER A 195 -3.98 6.38 -2.04
C SER A 195 -5.49 6.24 -1.86
N LYS A 196 -6.09 5.44 -2.73
CA LYS A 196 -7.45 4.96 -2.60
C LYS A 196 -7.47 3.47 -2.96
N VAL A 197 -7.93 2.65 -2.00
CA VAL A 197 -8.02 1.20 -2.17
C VAL A 197 -9.46 0.77 -1.98
N GLN A 198 -9.98 -0.05 -2.91
CA GLN A 198 -11.39 -0.42 -2.93
C GLN A 198 -11.57 -1.90 -3.25
N GLN A 199 -12.53 -2.53 -2.57
CA GLN A 199 -13.01 -3.86 -2.96
C GLN A 199 -14.04 -3.74 -4.09
N ALA A 200 -13.82 -4.47 -5.18
CA ALA A 200 -14.79 -4.59 -6.27
C ALA A 200 -15.99 -5.44 -5.82
N LYS A 201 -17.21 -4.94 -6.06
CA LYS A 201 -18.46 -5.68 -5.81
C LYS A 201 -19.52 -5.22 -6.80
N PHE A 202 -20.27 -6.14 -7.38
CA PHE A 202 -21.33 -5.82 -8.34
C PHE A 202 -22.35 -4.82 -7.82
N SER A 203 -22.71 -4.91 -6.54
CA SER A 203 -23.72 -4.04 -5.91
C SER A 203 -23.26 -2.59 -5.65
N LYS A 204 -21.95 -2.28 -5.84
CA LYS A 204 -21.36 -0.97 -5.52
C LYS A 204 -20.77 -0.24 -6.74
N ALA A 205 -20.97 -0.72 -7.94
CA ALA A 205 -20.41 -0.12 -9.15
C ALA A 205 -20.79 1.37 -9.32
N LYS A 206 -22.06 1.73 -9.05
CA LYS A 206 -22.53 3.13 -9.13
C LYS A 206 -21.84 4.06 -8.13
N THR A 207 -21.58 3.59 -6.92
CA THR A 207 -20.86 4.37 -5.90
C THR A 207 -19.40 4.59 -6.30
N PHE A 208 -18.84 3.65 -7.04
CA PHE A 208 -17.47 3.70 -7.52
C PHE A 208 -17.27 4.75 -8.61
N ASP A 209 -18.20 4.90 -9.56
CA ASP A 209 -18.13 5.96 -10.58
C ASP A 209 -18.01 7.36 -9.95
N THR A 210 -18.78 7.60 -8.88
CA THR A 210 -18.68 8.84 -8.11
C THR A 210 -17.28 9.00 -7.52
N ILE A 211 -16.74 7.93 -6.96
CA ILE A 211 -15.42 7.92 -6.34
C ILE A 211 -14.30 8.19 -7.34
N VAL A 212 -14.35 7.55 -8.53
CA VAL A 212 -13.35 7.76 -9.59
C VAL A 212 -13.45 9.18 -10.17
N ASN A 213 -14.66 9.67 -10.39
CA ASN A 213 -14.85 11.04 -10.86
C ASN A 213 -14.31 12.07 -9.85
N ASP A 214 -14.49 11.84 -8.56
CA ASP A 214 -13.93 12.69 -7.51
C ASP A 214 -12.39 12.62 -7.53
N MET A 215 -11.81 11.43 -7.66
CA MET A 215 -10.35 11.27 -7.77
C MET A 215 -9.77 11.95 -9.01
N ILE A 216 -10.46 11.88 -10.15
CA ILE A 216 -10.04 12.55 -11.39
C ILE A 216 -10.11 14.07 -11.21
N LYS A 217 -11.16 14.58 -10.56
CA LYS A 217 -11.34 16.01 -10.28
C LYS A 217 -10.28 16.51 -9.27
N ASP A 218 -10.09 15.79 -8.17
CA ASP A 218 -9.16 16.16 -7.11
C ASP A 218 -7.70 16.22 -7.56
N SER A 219 -7.34 15.43 -8.60
CA SER A 219 -5.98 15.39 -9.11
C SER A 219 -5.77 16.25 -10.37
N ALA A 220 -6.81 16.87 -10.91
CA ALA A 220 -6.67 17.77 -12.05
C ALA A 220 -5.92 19.05 -11.65
N GLY A 221 -4.85 19.37 -12.37
CA GLY A 221 -4.05 20.58 -12.14
C GLY A 221 -3.07 20.52 -10.97
N ILE A 222 -2.93 19.39 -10.27
CA ILE A 222 -1.95 19.21 -9.21
C ILE A 222 -0.67 18.63 -9.78
N GLU A 223 0.43 19.34 -9.68
CA GLU A 223 1.71 18.94 -10.26
C GLU A 223 2.70 18.41 -9.22
N THR A 224 2.58 18.82 -7.95
CA THR A 224 3.49 18.40 -6.88
C THR A 224 2.74 17.86 -5.67
N TYR A 225 3.41 17.05 -4.85
CA TYR A 225 2.86 16.58 -3.57
C TYR A 225 2.55 17.73 -2.60
N LYS A 226 3.33 18.80 -2.62
CA LYS A 226 3.09 20.00 -1.81
C LYS A 226 1.79 20.69 -2.21
N GLU A 227 1.54 20.84 -3.51
CA GLU A 227 0.29 21.40 -4.04
C GLU A 227 -0.91 20.51 -3.70
N TYR A 228 -0.74 19.18 -3.80
CA TYR A 228 -1.75 18.22 -3.37
C TYR A 228 -2.11 18.39 -1.89
N SER A 229 -1.11 18.49 -1.00
CA SER A 229 -1.33 18.68 0.43
C SER A 229 -2.04 20.00 0.72
N ALA A 230 -1.66 21.08 0.03
CA ALA A 230 -2.30 22.39 0.13
C ALA A 230 -3.73 22.36 -0.43
N ALA A 231 -3.97 21.73 -1.58
CA ALA A 231 -5.28 21.58 -2.17
C ALA A 231 -6.21 20.75 -1.28
N ARG A 232 -5.71 19.66 -0.68
CA ARG A 232 -6.44 18.83 0.28
C ARG A 232 -6.83 19.64 1.52
N ALA A 233 -5.92 20.41 2.08
CA ALA A 233 -6.20 21.29 3.20
C ALA A 233 -7.28 22.34 2.85
N LYS A 234 -7.22 22.91 1.63
CA LYS A 234 -8.21 23.87 1.12
C LYS A 234 -9.58 23.22 0.89
N THR A 235 -9.64 22.01 0.33
CA THR A 235 -10.88 21.26 0.10
C THR A 235 -11.53 20.87 1.43
N LEU A 236 -10.74 20.43 2.41
CA LEU A 236 -11.19 20.20 3.76
C LEU A 236 -11.74 21.48 4.41
N GLY A 237 -11.15 22.65 4.10
CA GLY A 237 -11.63 23.96 4.55
C GLY A 237 -12.87 24.47 3.81
N ALA A 238 -13.09 24.11 2.55
CA ALA A 238 -14.19 24.59 1.72
C ALA A 238 -15.51 23.84 1.93
N ASN A 239 -15.50 22.63 2.47
CA ASN A 239 -16.71 21.84 2.81
C ASN A 239 -17.43 22.34 4.07
N LYS A 240 -17.48 23.66 4.25
CA LYS A 240 -18.03 24.35 5.45
C LYS A 240 -19.54 24.22 5.65
N GLY A 241 -20.25 23.46 4.82
CA GLY A 241 -21.71 23.36 4.88
C GLY A 241 -22.30 22.04 5.35
N ARG A 242 -21.46 21.01 5.56
CA ARG A 242 -21.89 19.73 6.13
C ARG A 242 -20.98 19.37 7.27
N PHE A 243 -21.55 18.93 8.39
CA PHE A 243 -20.89 18.50 9.61
C PHE A 243 -19.84 17.40 9.38
N ASN A 244 -18.78 17.73 8.65
CA ASN A 244 -17.56 17.00 8.74
C ASN A 244 -16.77 17.69 9.86
N PHE A 245 -16.47 16.96 10.90
CA PHE A 245 -15.52 17.41 11.93
C PHE A 245 -14.17 17.61 11.23
N LEU A 246 -13.98 18.82 10.74
CA LEU A 246 -12.73 19.30 10.24
C LEU A 246 -11.92 19.70 11.46
N ILE A 247 -10.80 19.04 11.66
CA ILE A 247 -9.75 19.58 12.49
C ILE A 247 -9.27 20.83 11.76
N PRO A 248 -9.51 22.04 12.29
CA PRO A 248 -9.09 23.28 11.66
C PRO A 248 -7.57 23.29 11.51
N ALA A 249 -7.07 23.95 10.49
CA ALA A 249 -5.64 24.07 10.24
C ALA A 249 -4.90 24.82 11.35
N SER A 250 -5.61 25.58 12.17
CA SER A 250 -5.08 26.24 13.37
C SER A 250 -6.12 26.30 14.49
N ALA A 251 -5.67 26.37 15.74
CA ALA A 251 -6.51 26.57 16.91
C ALA A 251 -7.30 27.92 16.82
N GLU A 252 -6.74 28.90 16.15
CA GLU A 252 -7.36 30.24 15.94
C GLU A 252 -8.58 30.13 15.00
N ASP A 253 -8.48 29.40 13.91
CA ASP A 253 -9.59 29.15 12.98
C ASP A 253 -10.73 28.39 13.65
N PHE A 254 -10.40 27.46 14.55
CA PHE A 254 -11.38 26.70 15.33
C PHE A 254 -12.06 27.60 16.35
N THR A 255 -11.32 28.44 17.03
CA THR A 255 -11.85 29.43 17.96
C THR A 255 -12.84 30.37 17.26
N GLY A 256 -12.49 30.89 16.09
CA GLY A 256 -13.37 31.70 15.26
C GLY A 256 -14.65 31.00 14.82
N LEU A 257 -14.57 29.69 14.48
CA LEU A 257 -15.73 28.90 14.15
C LEU A 257 -16.66 28.69 15.36
N LEU A 258 -16.10 28.38 16.53
CA LEU A 258 -16.86 28.20 17.76
C LEU A 258 -17.60 29.47 18.17
N TYR A 259 -16.96 30.66 18.08
CA TYR A 259 -17.63 31.95 18.34
C TYR A 259 -18.79 32.21 17.37
N LYS A 260 -18.67 31.77 16.11
CA LYS A 260 -19.78 31.86 15.14
C LYS A 260 -20.94 30.94 15.47
N MET A 261 -20.67 29.75 16.02
CA MET A 261 -21.69 28.77 16.37
C MET A 261 -22.40 29.11 17.70
N LEU A 262 -21.67 29.60 18.69
CA LEU A 262 -22.17 29.80 20.05
C LEU A 262 -22.75 31.22 20.28
N GLY A 263 -22.46 32.15 19.35
CA GLY A 263 -22.81 33.55 19.49
C GLY A 263 -21.90 34.30 20.48
N LYS A 264 -22.08 35.62 20.54
CA LYS A 264 -21.37 36.51 21.48
C LYS A 264 -22.27 36.86 22.67
N GLY A 265 -21.69 36.92 23.85
CA GLY A 265 -22.36 37.33 25.09
C GLY A 265 -22.15 36.34 26.23
N LYS A 266 -22.60 36.68 27.46
CA LYS A 266 -22.31 35.91 28.68
C LYS A 266 -22.54 34.39 28.58
N LYS A 267 -23.56 33.96 27.82
CA LYS A 267 -23.87 32.54 27.63
C LYS A 267 -22.92 31.86 26.63
N GLY A 268 -22.58 32.55 25.54
CA GLY A 268 -21.63 32.09 24.55
C GLY A 268 -20.19 32.08 25.09
N ASP A 269 -19.84 33.06 25.93
CA ASP A 269 -18.52 33.15 26.56
C ASP A 269 -18.29 32.03 27.58
N ALA A 270 -19.30 31.63 28.35
CA ALA A 270 -19.21 30.48 29.28
C ALA A 270 -19.05 29.15 28.53
N GLN A 271 -19.80 28.96 27.43
CA GLN A 271 -19.67 27.76 26.59
C GLN A 271 -18.33 27.75 25.87
N MET A 272 -17.83 28.92 25.44
CA MET A 272 -16.51 29.04 24.84
C MET A 272 -15.40 28.74 25.83
N ALA A 273 -15.47 29.19 27.06
CA ALA A 273 -14.52 28.87 28.11
C ALA A 273 -14.46 27.38 28.37
N PHE A 274 -15.63 26.71 28.44
CA PHE A 274 -15.70 25.22 28.57
C PHE A 274 -15.03 24.53 27.40
N LEU A 275 -15.32 24.93 26.15
CA LEU A 275 -14.75 24.31 24.94
C LEU A 275 -13.26 24.64 24.81
N LYS A 276 -12.83 25.84 25.19
CA LYS A 276 -11.42 26.18 25.23
C LYS A 276 -10.65 25.23 26.14
N THR A 277 -11.09 25.06 27.37
CA THR A 277 -10.42 24.23 28.35
C THR A 277 -10.42 22.73 27.97
N ASN A 278 -11.50 22.23 27.41
CA ASN A 278 -11.65 20.79 27.17
C ASN A 278 -11.25 20.32 25.76
N LEU A 279 -11.18 21.24 24.78
CA LEU A 279 -10.80 20.91 23.41
C LEU A 279 -9.54 21.64 22.96
N LEU A 280 -9.49 22.98 23.04
CA LEU A 280 -8.37 23.77 22.52
C LEU A 280 -7.10 23.57 23.35
N ASP A 281 -7.19 23.69 24.68
CA ASP A 281 -6.04 23.49 25.56
C ASP A 281 -5.54 22.04 25.52
N THR A 282 -6.42 21.09 25.19
CA THR A 282 -6.06 19.67 24.97
C THR A 282 -5.36 19.47 23.64
N TYR A 283 -5.84 20.15 22.59
CA TYR A 283 -5.21 20.16 21.27
C TYR A 283 -3.82 20.81 21.32
N ASP A 284 -3.71 21.99 21.91
CA ASP A 284 -2.44 22.73 22.05
C ASP A 284 -1.40 21.93 22.87
N ARG A 285 -1.86 21.23 23.93
CA ARG A 285 -1.00 20.32 24.68
C ARG A 285 -0.54 19.11 23.84
N ALA A 286 -1.44 18.56 23.04
CA ALA A 286 -1.10 17.45 22.17
C ALA A 286 -0.11 17.88 21.07
N GLU A 287 -0.32 19.05 20.45
CA GLU A 287 0.58 19.61 19.44
C GLU A 287 1.96 19.95 20.03
N SER A 288 1.97 20.55 21.23
CA SER A 288 3.21 20.81 21.96
C SER A 288 3.95 19.53 22.32
N ALA A 289 3.23 18.48 22.74
CA ALA A 289 3.81 17.18 23.06
C ALA A 289 4.42 16.53 21.80
N VAL A 290 3.71 16.59 20.65
CA VAL A 290 4.21 16.09 19.36
C VAL A 290 5.46 16.87 18.93
N THR A 291 5.47 18.19 19.11
CA THR A 291 6.62 19.04 18.76
C THR A 291 7.81 18.73 19.65
N GLN A 292 7.59 18.58 20.96
CA GLN A 292 8.66 18.17 21.89
C GLN A 292 9.17 16.76 21.61
N ALA A 293 8.29 15.80 21.30
CA ALA A 293 8.68 14.47 20.90
C ALA A 293 9.55 14.48 19.64
N LYS A 294 9.21 15.31 18.63
CA LYS A 294 10.03 15.48 17.42
C LYS A 294 11.41 16.07 17.72
N ILE A 295 11.49 17.07 18.61
CA ILE A 295 12.76 17.69 19.02
C ILE A 295 13.60 16.67 19.80
N SER A 296 13.01 15.94 20.74
CA SER A 296 13.67 14.88 21.47
C SER A 296 14.21 13.81 20.54
N ALA A 297 13.35 13.27 19.66
CA ALA A 297 13.73 12.28 18.67
C ALA A 297 14.88 12.76 17.77
N ALA A 298 14.88 14.02 17.34
CA ALA A 298 15.96 14.59 16.54
C ALA A 298 17.28 14.67 17.32
N ASN A 299 17.23 15.02 18.60
CA ASN A 299 18.41 15.07 19.48
C ASN A 299 18.95 13.65 19.76
N ASP A 300 18.05 12.70 20.04
CA ASP A 300 18.40 11.31 20.29
C ASP A 300 19.02 10.69 19.02
N PHE A 301 18.46 10.99 17.84
CA PHE A 301 19.01 10.55 16.57
C PHE A 301 20.40 11.15 16.29
N LYS A 302 20.63 12.42 16.71
CA LYS A 302 21.93 13.06 16.58
C LYS A 302 22.99 12.43 17.51
N ALA A 303 22.60 12.05 18.71
CA ALA A 303 23.46 11.32 19.65
C ALA A 303 23.79 9.92 19.08
N LEU A 304 22.76 9.20 18.66
CA LEU A 304 22.89 7.87 18.07
C LEU A 304 23.78 7.87 16.80
N LYS A 305 23.71 8.90 15.99
CA LYS A 305 24.54 9.06 14.78
C LYS A 305 26.04 9.11 15.10
N THR A 306 26.39 9.53 16.30
CA THR A 306 27.77 9.55 16.77
C THR A 306 28.24 8.15 17.16
N GLU A 307 27.38 7.37 17.77
CA GLU A 307 27.63 5.95 18.13
C GLU A 307 27.62 5.04 16.91
N LEU A 308 26.74 5.33 15.91
CA LEU A 308 26.66 4.62 14.64
C LEU A 308 27.96 4.54 13.84
N LYS A 309 28.86 5.53 14.00
CA LYS A 309 30.14 5.53 13.31
C LYS A 309 31.06 4.38 13.74
N THR A 310 30.74 3.72 14.84
CA THR A 310 31.52 2.62 15.40
C THR A 310 30.94 1.24 15.05
N LEU A 311 29.71 1.15 14.52
CA LEU A 311 29.08 -0.13 14.17
C LEU A 311 29.53 -0.63 12.80
N PRO A 312 29.89 -1.92 12.69
CA PRO A 312 30.35 -2.52 11.44
C PRO A 312 29.15 -2.79 10.50
N THR A 313 28.64 -1.74 9.85
CA THR A 313 27.45 -1.79 8.98
C THR A 313 27.61 -2.63 7.71
N SER A 314 28.86 -2.96 7.35
CA SER A 314 29.21 -3.72 6.16
C SER A 314 29.55 -5.21 6.40
N LEU A 315 29.64 -5.65 7.66
CA LEU A 315 29.93 -7.06 7.96
C LEU A 315 28.74 -7.95 7.60
N SER A 316 29.05 -9.13 7.08
CA SER A 316 28.05 -10.16 6.80
C SER A 316 27.47 -10.71 8.11
N VAL A 317 26.16 -10.90 8.14
CA VAL A 317 25.49 -11.54 9.28
C VAL A 317 25.88 -13.01 9.34
N PRO A 318 26.42 -13.52 10.45
CA PRO A 318 26.77 -14.91 10.61
C PRO A 318 25.52 -15.77 10.87
N THR A 319 24.61 -15.79 9.92
CA THR A 319 23.40 -16.61 9.93
C THR A 319 23.46 -17.64 8.81
N GLY A 320 22.57 -18.61 8.83
CA GLY A 320 22.34 -19.53 7.70
C GLY A 320 21.89 -18.82 6.42
N ILE A 321 21.55 -17.53 6.51
CA ILE A 321 21.17 -16.65 5.41
C ILE A 321 22.39 -15.84 4.99
N GLY A 322 23.36 -16.42 4.29
CA GLY A 322 24.54 -15.68 3.83
C GLY A 322 24.17 -14.46 2.94
N GLY A 323 25.00 -13.41 2.94
CA GLY A 323 24.84 -12.21 2.09
C GLY A 323 24.08 -11.04 2.72
N PHE A 324 23.42 -11.18 3.84
CA PHE A 324 22.88 -10.05 4.60
C PHE A 324 23.98 -9.39 5.45
N THR A 325 23.90 -8.07 5.56
CA THR A 325 24.79 -7.27 6.41
C THR A 325 24.11 -6.93 7.74
N TYR A 326 24.89 -6.46 8.71
CA TYR A 326 24.38 -5.94 9.99
C TYR A 326 23.32 -4.83 9.75
N SER A 327 23.56 -3.96 8.78
CA SER A 327 22.60 -2.92 8.39
C SER A 327 21.27 -3.51 7.90
N HIS A 328 21.30 -4.62 7.17
CA HIS A 328 20.08 -5.33 6.74
C HIS A 328 19.32 -5.91 7.93
N ALA A 329 20.03 -6.55 8.86
CA ALA A 329 19.42 -7.14 10.06
C ALA A 329 18.73 -6.06 10.93
N VAL A 330 19.43 -4.95 11.21
CA VAL A 330 18.88 -3.84 11.99
C VAL A 330 17.66 -3.23 11.31
N ARG A 331 17.69 -2.99 9.99
CA ARG A 331 16.54 -2.48 9.26
C ARG A 331 15.35 -3.44 9.30
N THR A 332 15.59 -4.73 9.15
CA THR A 332 14.55 -5.75 9.27
C THR A 332 13.91 -5.69 10.66
N ALA A 333 14.70 -5.60 11.72
CA ALA A 333 14.20 -5.50 13.09
C ALA A 333 13.36 -4.23 13.32
N ILE A 334 13.79 -3.09 12.79
CA ILE A 334 13.06 -1.82 12.91
C ILE A 334 11.70 -1.90 12.18
N TRP A 335 11.67 -2.44 10.98
CA TRP A 335 10.45 -2.50 10.18
C TRP A 335 9.44 -3.50 10.72
N THR A 336 9.89 -4.68 11.13
CA THR A 336 9.00 -5.66 11.76
C THR A 336 8.45 -5.18 13.10
N ALA A 337 9.22 -4.40 13.86
CA ALA A 337 8.73 -3.77 15.09
C ALA A 337 7.65 -2.69 14.85
N GLN A 338 7.57 -2.17 13.63
CA GLN A 338 6.51 -1.26 13.18
C GLN A 338 5.31 -1.98 12.55
N GLY A 339 5.33 -3.32 12.53
CA GLY A 339 4.29 -4.12 11.89
C GLY A 339 4.37 -4.13 10.36
N MET A 340 5.50 -3.74 9.78
CA MET A 340 5.70 -3.77 8.34
C MET A 340 6.01 -5.18 7.86
N ASP A 341 5.29 -5.64 6.84
CA ASP A 341 5.72 -6.77 6.03
C ASP A 341 6.82 -6.33 5.06
N ILE A 342 7.85 -7.16 4.90
CA ILE A 342 8.94 -6.90 3.97
C ILE A 342 8.76 -7.82 2.76
N PRO A 343 8.15 -7.35 1.67
CA PRO A 343 7.90 -8.18 0.51
C PRO A 343 9.21 -8.73 -0.07
N GLY A 344 9.27 -10.04 -0.30
CA GLY A 344 10.44 -10.71 -0.84
C GLY A 344 11.38 -11.30 0.22
N LEU A 345 11.12 -11.11 1.52
CA LEU A 345 11.75 -11.87 2.60
C LEU A 345 10.80 -12.95 3.13
N SER A 346 11.31 -14.18 3.33
CA SER A 346 10.52 -15.22 3.98
C SER A 346 10.35 -14.93 5.48
N LYS A 347 9.27 -15.44 6.09
CA LYS A 347 9.09 -15.35 7.56
C LYS A 347 10.24 -15.97 8.33
N LYS A 348 10.90 -16.98 7.77
CA LYS A 348 12.08 -17.62 8.33
C LYS A 348 13.26 -16.66 8.33
N ASP A 349 13.53 -16.00 7.19
CA ASP A 349 14.65 -15.06 7.05
C ASP A 349 14.45 -13.85 7.97
N ILE A 350 13.22 -13.32 8.03
CA ILE A 350 12.86 -12.22 8.94
C ILE A 350 13.12 -12.62 10.38
N LYS A 351 12.71 -13.84 10.78
CA LYS A 351 12.94 -14.33 12.13
C LYS A 351 14.43 -14.47 12.43
N GLU A 352 15.22 -15.08 11.54
CA GLU A 352 16.67 -15.26 11.74
C GLU A 352 17.40 -13.91 11.85
N LEU A 353 17.05 -12.92 11.01
CA LEU A 353 17.63 -11.58 11.08
C LEU A 353 17.25 -10.85 12.39
N ASN A 354 16.00 -10.98 12.83
CA ASN A 354 15.57 -10.43 14.11
C ASN A 354 16.25 -11.13 15.30
N ASP A 355 16.31 -12.45 15.30
CA ASP A 355 16.99 -13.23 16.35
C ASP A 355 18.48 -12.84 16.43
N PHE A 356 19.13 -12.60 15.27
CA PHE A 356 20.51 -12.12 15.24
C PHE A 356 20.66 -10.77 15.95
N VAL A 357 19.79 -9.79 15.65
CA VAL A 357 19.82 -8.47 16.30
C VAL A 357 19.51 -8.58 17.80
N GLN A 358 18.58 -9.44 18.20
CA GLN A 358 18.22 -9.60 19.60
C GLN A 358 19.31 -10.29 20.43
N ASN A 359 20.09 -11.17 19.81
CA ASN A 359 21.19 -11.90 20.46
C ASN A 359 22.48 -11.10 20.55
N ASP A 360 22.65 -10.05 19.75
CA ASP A 360 23.80 -9.14 19.83
C ASP A 360 23.46 -7.94 20.73
N PRO A 361 24.13 -7.77 21.89
CA PRO A 361 23.79 -6.71 22.83
C PRO A 361 23.88 -5.29 22.25
N GLU A 362 24.88 -5.02 21.39
CA GLU A 362 25.09 -3.69 20.81
C GLU A 362 24.05 -3.39 19.76
N LEU A 363 23.80 -4.34 18.85
CA LEU A 363 22.78 -4.19 17.81
C LEU A 363 21.36 -4.09 18.40
N ARG A 364 21.09 -4.85 19.47
CA ARG A 364 19.79 -4.81 20.17
C ARG A 364 19.54 -3.45 20.80
N VAL A 365 20.51 -2.90 21.52
CA VAL A 365 20.40 -1.56 22.11
C VAL A 365 20.16 -0.53 21.01
N PHE A 366 20.97 -0.59 19.96
CA PHE A 366 20.88 0.30 18.82
C PHE A 366 19.52 0.22 18.10
N ALA A 367 19.05 -0.98 17.75
CA ALA A 367 17.76 -1.18 17.09
C ALA A 367 16.60 -0.69 17.98
N ASN A 368 16.65 -0.97 19.30
CA ASN A 368 15.62 -0.54 20.24
C ASN A 368 15.55 0.98 20.40
N GLU A 369 16.68 1.68 20.42
CA GLU A 369 16.69 3.15 20.47
C GLU A 369 16.13 3.75 19.17
N LEU A 370 16.47 3.20 18.00
CA LEU A 370 15.84 3.63 16.74
C LEU A 370 14.34 3.39 16.72
N ILE A 371 13.88 2.23 17.22
CA ILE A 371 12.45 1.93 17.31
C ILE A 371 11.73 2.91 18.24
N LYS A 372 12.34 3.26 19.38
CA LYS A 372 11.79 4.28 20.30
C LYS A 372 11.66 5.63 19.62
N ILE A 373 12.73 6.11 18.96
CA ILE A 373 12.75 7.39 18.24
C ILE A 373 11.65 7.46 17.18
N GLN A 374 11.34 6.33 16.53
CA GLN A 374 10.31 6.29 15.49
C GLN A 374 8.88 6.14 16.03
N LYS A 375 8.72 5.62 17.26
CA LYS A 375 7.41 5.46 17.92
C LYS A 375 7.01 6.65 18.79
N GLY A 376 7.99 7.46 19.22
CA GLY A 376 7.75 8.69 19.98
C GLY A 376 7.42 9.86 19.09
#